data_fa8ced15023046cdb68c070432b26a35
#
_entry.id   fa8ced15023046cdb68c070432b26a35
#
_cell.length_a   1.000
_cell.length_b   1.000
_cell.length_c   1.000
_cell.angle_alpha   90.00
_cell.angle_beta   90.00
_cell.angle_gamma   90.00
#
_symmetry.space_group_name_H-M   'P 1'
#
loop_
_entity.id
_entity.type
_entity.pdbx_description
1 polymer ?
#
loop_
_entity_poly.entity_id
_entity_poly.type
_entity_poly.pdbx_seq_one_letter_code
_entity_poly.pdbx_strand_id
1 'polypeptide(L)'
;MEEFEQINKLSEEEKNIPKNILQEIIMYLYTNGLIIKSKDGGVNHIPIMLTPSPIPKNIYEKIVFYQIAFNKVINKLSNDQKFLEETLTPISENDNFVKRNLEISKKLVNYEHKQKIKLGIFRNDYLFDKNQNFLFFTEYNTIASSMGTFSDKIKKFYSYFSQKYPEIFKKYSEKEIPVEGFDNIEKFADSMHEAIKLAFPQQYKESIIVFVIQKNETNIFDQYSLSDELYNKYKIPSIRMTLEEIKAKCVQDENGNLTLNGQFISLFYFRASYTENDFPNEESWQGRELIELSTAIKVPDINTFLTTFKIFQYELSKPQILMHYCHSELIINDILRFFGGIYNIRDMSPDNIKELFSKIKAEPEKYILKPMKEGGGNNTTGEKLKNIIPEEGNEISDLIKNSVIVEKIDSYEHEGLVIRNEKIEVQNSISEYSIYGIILANENNIIINKNVSFLVRTKHKKSIEGGIIEGAGAVDIPCLLNIKLETKLSKKVEISAEEIQKYLDDLKAEEEARKKEGEARKKEEEEKKKEEEKKTEEEKKKEEEKKNDEEKKEENAQNEQPKTEK
;
A
#
# COMPACT_ATOMS: atom_id res chain seq x y z
N MET A 1 -16.65 -29.10 -10.57
CA MET A 1 -15.41 -29.78 -10.06
C MET A 1 -14.68 -30.48 -11.20
N GLU A 2 -15.29 -31.40 -11.94
CA GLU A 2 -14.63 -32.10 -13.06
C GLU A 2 -14.03 -31.15 -14.11
N GLU A 3 -14.76 -30.11 -14.53
CA GLU A 3 -14.24 -29.09 -15.45
C GLU A 3 -13.02 -28.36 -14.87
N PHE A 4 -13.06 -28.04 -13.57
CA PHE A 4 -11.94 -27.40 -12.87
C PHE A 4 -10.72 -28.32 -12.80
N GLU A 5 -10.94 -29.61 -12.51
CA GLU A 5 -9.88 -30.60 -12.49
C GLU A 5 -9.28 -30.87 -13.87
N GLN A 6 -10.11 -30.87 -14.92
CA GLN A 6 -9.65 -31.07 -16.29
C GLN A 6 -8.80 -29.92 -16.80
N ILE A 7 -9.20 -28.66 -16.51
CA ILE A 7 -8.41 -27.48 -16.93
C ILE A 7 -7.10 -27.37 -16.18
N ASN A 8 -7.03 -27.91 -14.97
CA ASN A 8 -5.83 -27.90 -14.12
C ASN A 8 -4.74 -28.91 -14.54
N LYS A 9 -4.98 -29.74 -15.54
CA LYS A 9 -4.00 -30.69 -16.07
C LYS A 9 -3.72 -30.41 -17.53
N LEU A 10 -2.46 -30.55 -17.94
CA LEU A 10 -2.03 -30.40 -19.33
C LEU A 10 -1.99 -31.77 -20.02
N SER A 11 -2.48 -31.83 -21.25
CA SER A 11 -2.29 -32.99 -22.14
C SER A 11 -0.83 -33.06 -22.60
N GLU A 12 -0.42 -34.21 -23.12
CA GLU A 12 0.95 -34.36 -23.68
C GLU A 12 1.14 -33.48 -24.94
N GLU A 13 0.08 -33.16 -25.67
CA GLU A 13 0.12 -32.22 -26.79
C GLU A 13 0.39 -30.79 -26.28
N GLU A 14 -0.32 -30.37 -25.24
CA GLU A 14 -0.15 -29.03 -24.66
C GLU A 14 1.24 -28.81 -24.06
N LYS A 15 1.92 -29.87 -23.59
CA LYS A 15 3.28 -29.81 -23.06
C LYS A 15 4.35 -29.62 -24.14
N ASN A 16 4.03 -29.89 -25.39
CA ASN A 16 5.02 -29.93 -26.48
C ASN A 16 4.91 -28.71 -27.41
N ILE A 17 5.47 -27.61 -27.00
CA ILE A 17 5.49 -26.37 -27.81
C ILE A 17 6.65 -26.45 -28.84
N PRO A 18 6.37 -26.24 -30.14
CA PRO A 18 7.39 -26.24 -31.19
C PRO A 18 8.51 -25.19 -30.92
N LYS A 19 9.75 -25.57 -31.21
CA LYS A 19 10.92 -24.69 -30.94
C LYS A 19 10.86 -23.34 -31.63
N ASN A 20 10.35 -23.29 -32.87
CA ASN A 20 10.19 -22.04 -33.59
C ASN A 20 9.17 -21.11 -32.92
N ILE A 21 8.08 -21.65 -32.36
CA ILE A 21 7.09 -20.88 -31.62
C ILE A 21 7.70 -20.36 -30.29
N LEU A 22 8.44 -21.19 -29.58
CA LEU A 22 9.17 -20.75 -28.39
C LEU A 22 10.12 -19.58 -28.68
N GLN A 23 10.89 -19.68 -29.76
CA GLN A 23 11.79 -18.60 -30.18
C GLN A 23 11.03 -17.30 -30.48
N GLU A 24 9.87 -17.39 -31.14
CA GLU A 24 9.05 -16.23 -31.42
C GLU A 24 8.47 -15.61 -30.13
N ILE A 25 8.04 -16.43 -29.19
CA ILE A 25 7.58 -15.96 -27.88
C ILE A 25 8.72 -15.22 -27.17
N ILE A 26 9.92 -15.79 -27.12
CA ILE A 26 11.08 -15.16 -26.48
C ILE A 26 11.37 -13.79 -27.14
N MET A 27 11.38 -13.72 -28.47
CA MET A 27 11.59 -12.44 -29.18
C MET A 27 10.49 -11.44 -28.88
N TYR A 28 9.23 -11.89 -28.78
CA TYR A 28 8.12 -11.03 -28.37
C TYR A 28 8.33 -10.44 -26.96
N LEU A 29 8.77 -11.25 -25.99
CA LEU A 29 9.03 -10.80 -24.61
C LEU A 29 10.08 -9.68 -24.60
N TYR A 30 11.19 -9.85 -25.31
CA TYR A 30 12.24 -8.82 -25.41
C TYR A 30 11.76 -7.55 -26.12
N THR A 31 11.14 -7.68 -27.27
CA THR A 31 10.72 -6.54 -28.10
C THR A 31 9.57 -5.74 -27.49
N ASN A 32 8.74 -6.38 -26.64
CA ASN A 32 7.63 -5.70 -25.96
C ASN A 32 7.94 -5.32 -24.51
N GLY A 33 9.21 -5.44 -24.08
CA GLY A 33 9.66 -4.97 -22.78
C GLY A 33 9.10 -5.78 -21.61
N LEU A 34 8.84 -7.08 -21.80
CA LEU A 34 8.61 -8.05 -20.73
C LEU A 34 9.96 -8.53 -20.20
N ILE A 35 10.75 -7.60 -19.67
CA ILE A 35 12.16 -7.76 -19.31
C ILE A 35 12.46 -7.22 -17.91
N ILE A 36 13.49 -7.78 -17.30
CA ILE A 36 14.03 -7.35 -16.01
C ILE A 36 15.53 -7.16 -16.10
N LYS A 37 16.08 -6.32 -15.25
CA LYS A 37 17.52 -6.19 -15.07
C LYS A 37 18.01 -7.28 -14.12
N SER A 38 19.00 -8.06 -14.53
CA SER A 38 19.64 -9.03 -13.67
C SER A 38 20.69 -8.39 -12.74
N LYS A 39 21.04 -9.09 -11.66
CA LYS A 39 22.00 -8.58 -10.66
C LYS A 39 23.40 -8.33 -11.22
N ASP A 40 23.79 -9.04 -12.27
CA ASP A 40 25.06 -8.88 -13.00
C ASP A 40 25.04 -7.72 -14.02
N GLY A 41 23.89 -7.01 -14.14
CA GLY A 41 23.73 -5.86 -15.03
C GLY A 41 23.16 -6.19 -16.41
N GLY A 42 22.97 -7.47 -16.72
CA GLY A 42 22.32 -7.92 -17.95
C GLY A 42 20.81 -7.64 -17.97
N VAL A 43 20.17 -7.97 -19.08
CA VAL A 43 18.71 -7.89 -19.26
C VAL A 43 18.20 -9.24 -19.70
N ASN A 44 17.23 -9.77 -18.97
CA ASN A 44 16.56 -11.03 -19.27
C ASN A 44 15.05 -10.80 -19.42
N HIS A 45 14.37 -11.68 -20.15
CA HIS A 45 12.91 -11.68 -20.11
C HIS A 45 12.42 -12.08 -18.70
N ILE A 46 11.27 -11.54 -18.28
CA ILE A 46 10.63 -11.99 -17.03
C ILE A 46 10.10 -13.42 -17.21
N PRO A 47 10.06 -14.22 -16.13
CA PRO A 47 9.31 -15.46 -16.17
C PRO A 47 7.83 -15.18 -16.43
N ILE A 48 7.22 -15.91 -17.36
CA ILE A 48 5.79 -15.84 -17.66
C ILE A 48 5.18 -17.23 -17.65
N MET A 49 3.90 -17.30 -17.28
CA MET A 49 3.10 -18.49 -17.58
C MET A 49 2.63 -18.42 -19.03
N LEU A 50 2.75 -19.50 -19.76
CA LEU A 50 2.16 -19.62 -21.10
C LEU A 50 0.70 -20.06 -21.01
N THR A 51 0.34 -20.77 -19.95
CA THR A 51 -1.03 -21.24 -19.69
C THR A 51 -1.67 -20.39 -18.60
N PRO A 52 -2.83 -19.75 -18.87
CA PRO A 52 -3.52 -18.89 -17.88
C PRO A 52 -3.98 -19.66 -16.65
N SER A 53 -3.94 -19.02 -15.48
CA SER A 53 -4.36 -19.63 -14.22
C SER A 53 -5.88 -19.70 -14.08
N PRO A 54 -6.48 -20.89 -13.90
CA PRO A 54 -7.92 -21.05 -13.82
C PRO A 54 -8.48 -20.60 -12.46
N ILE A 55 -9.59 -19.86 -12.49
CA ILE A 55 -10.33 -19.44 -11.31
C ILE A 55 -11.84 -19.34 -11.63
N PRO A 56 -12.76 -19.73 -10.73
CA PRO A 56 -14.18 -19.50 -10.91
C PRO A 56 -14.50 -18.01 -11.00
N LYS A 57 -15.25 -17.61 -12.04
CA LYS A 57 -15.57 -16.20 -12.32
C LYS A 57 -16.24 -15.50 -11.14
N ASN A 58 -17.24 -16.14 -10.53
CA ASN A 58 -17.98 -15.59 -9.40
C ASN A 58 -17.11 -15.34 -8.15
N ILE A 59 -16.02 -16.08 -8.00
CA ILE A 59 -15.06 -15.92 -6.89
C ILE A 59 -14.09 -14.78 -7.19
N TYR A 60 -13.60 -14.72 -8.43
CA TYR A 60 -12.73 -13.63 -8.88
C TYR A 60 -13.44 -12.26 -8.82
N GLU A 61 -14.68 -12.17 -9.30
CA GLU A 61 -15.47 -10.95 -9.30
C GLU A 61 -15.69 -10.37 -7.89
N LYS A 62 -15.72 -11.21 -6.86
CA LYS A 62 -15.81 -10.74 -5.47
C LYS A 62 -14.60 -9.90 -5.06
N ILE A 63 -13.38 -10.37 -5.29
CA ILE A 63 -12.19 -9.59 -4.91
C ILE A 63 -12.07 -8.30 -5.71
N VAL A 64 -12.50 -8.30 -6.97
CA VAL A 64 -12.59 -7.08 -7.79
C VAL A 64 -13.57 -6.07 -7.18
N PHE A 65 -14.75 -6.54 -6.76
CA PHE A 65 -15.78 -5.70 -6.13
C PHE A 65 -15.32 -5.14 -4.78
N TYR A 66 -14.75 -5.98 -3.91
CA TYR A 66 -14.36 -5.56 -2.56
C TYR A 66 -13.09 -4.70 -2.51
N GLN A 67 -12.31 -4.62 -3.60
CA GLN A 67 -11.16 -3.71 -3.66
C GLN A 67 -11.53 -2.26 -3.33
N ILE A 68 -12.69 -1.80 -3.81
CA ILE A 68 -13.20 -0.44 -3.53
C ILE A 68 -13.48 -0.23 -2.04
N ALA A 69 -14.00 -1.25 -1.37
CA ALA A 69 -14.26 -1.19 0.07
C ALA A 69 -12.94 -1.19 0.87
N PHE A 70 -11.98 -2.04 0.51
CA PHE A 70 -10.64 -2.04 1.12
C PHE A 70 -9.94 -0.69 0.96
N ASN A 71 -9.98 -0.07 -0.22
CA ASN A 71 -9.40 1.26 -0.42
C ASN A 71 -9.93 2.27 0.60
N LYS A 72 -11.27 2.27 0.85
CA LYS A 72 -11.90 3.16 1.84
C LYS A 72 -11.46 2.87 3.27
N VAL A 73 -11.42 1.59 3.63
CA VAL A 73 -10.98 1.14 4.97
C VAL A 73 -9.54 1.60 5.22
N ILE A 74 -8.63 1.35 4.28
CA ILE A 74 -7.23 1.77 4.39
C ILE A 74 -7.09 3.29 4.48
N ASN A 75 -7.82 4.04 3.67
CA ASN A 75 -7.77 5.51 3.74
C ASN A 75 -8.25 6.04 5.09
N LYS A 76 -9.34 5.51 5.63
CA LYS A 76 -9.83 5.93 6.96
C LYS A 76 -8.86 5.52 8.07
N LEU A 77 -8.36 4.28 8.03
CA LEU A 77 -7.36 3.77 8.97
C LEU A 77 -6.11 4.64 8.99
N SER A 78 -5.59 5.04 7.82
CA SER A 78 -4.40 5.90 7.71
C SER A 78 -4.63 7.33 8.23
N ASN A 79 -5.85 7.76 8.42
CA ASN A 79 -6.21 9.05 9.02
C ASN A 79 -6.47 8.96 10.53
N ASP A 80 -6.53 7.76 11.09
CA ASP A 80 -6.70 7.54 12.53
C ASP A 80 -5.33 7.48 13.24
N GLN A 81 -4.74 8.65 13.45
CA GLN A 81 -3.43 8.79 14.09
C GLN A 81 -3.36 8.08 15.45
N LYS A 82 -4.43 8.20 16.25
CA LYS A 82 -4.49 7.59 17.57
C LYS A 82 -4.41 6.06 17.48
N PHE A 83 -5.18 5.46 16.61
CA PHE A 83 -5.18 4.01 16.43
C PHE A 83 -3.84 3.50 15.86
N LEU A 84 -3.23 4.24 14.92
CA LEU A 84 -1.88 3.92 14.41
C LEU A 84 -0.86 3.91 15.56
N GLU A 85 -0.88 4.92 16.43
CA GLU A 85 0.04 5.02 17.57
C GLU A 85 -0.20 3.94 18.61
N GLU A 86 -1.45 3.71 19.02
CA GLU A 86 -1.80 2.68 20.01
C GLU A 86 -1.40 1.28 19.54
N THR A 87 -1.59 0.99 18.24
CA THR A 87 -1.26 -0.31 17.64
C THR A 87 0.25 -0.53 17.50
N LEU A 88 1.00 0.50 17.09
CA LEU A 88 2.42 0.35 16.76
C LEU A 88 3.36 0.62 17.94
N THR A 89 2.95 1.37 18.98
CA THR A 89 3.82 1.68 20.12
C THR A 89 4.40 0.43 20.77
N PRO A 90 3.63 -0.63 21.10
CA PRO A 90 4.18 -1.83 21.72
C PRO A 90 5.19 -2.58 20.84
N ILE A 91 5.08 -2.47 19.51
CA ILE A 91 6.01 -3.08 18.56
C ILE A 91 7.28 -2.23 18.45
N SER A 92 7.13 -0.90 18.45
CA SER A 92 8.23 0.05 18.32
C SER A 92 9.25 0.02 19.45
N GLU A 93 8.90 -0.56 20.61
CA GLU A 93 9.83 -0.72 21.74
C GLU A 93 11.03 -1.61 21.37
N ASN A 94 10.82 -2.62 20.51
CA ASN A 94 11.83 -3.61 20.13
C ASN A 94 12.09 -3.67 18.62
N ASP A 95 11.46 -2.79 17.84
CA ASP A 95 11.64 -2.69 16.38
C ASP A 95 11.97 -1.24 15.98
N ASN A 96 13.24 -1.00 15.70
CA ASN A 96 13.73 0.33 15.37
C ASN A 96 13.16 0.86 14.03
N PHE A 97 12.85 -0.01 13.07
CA PHE A 97 12.27 0.41 11.80
C PHE A 97 10.84 0.93 12.02
N VAL A 98 10.02 0.20 12.78
CA VAL A 98 8.68 0.64 13.16
C VAL A 98 8.75 1.94 13.98
N LYS A 99 9.67 2.01 14.96
CA LYS A 99 9.88 3.19 15.82
C LYS A 99 10.16 4.45 15.00
N ARG A 100 11.15 4.41 14.12
CA ARG A 100 11.55 5.57 13.30
C ARG A 100 10.44 6.05 12.37
N ASN A 101 9.71 5.14 11.73
CA ASN A 101 8.57 5.50 10.89
C ASN A 101 7.43 6.11 11.71
N LEU A 102 7.14 5.59 12.91
CA LEU A 102 6.14 6.14 13.81
C LEU A 102 6.54 7.54 14.34
N GLU A 103 7.83 7.77 14.60
CA GLU A 103 8.35 9.09 14.98
C GLU A 103 8.14 10.13 13.87
N ILE A 104 8.37 9.78 12.61
CA ILE A 104 8.09 10.66 11.47
C ILE A 104 6.59 10.95 11.39
N SER A 105 5.73 9.94 11.53
CA SER A 105 4.28 10.09 11.54
C SER A 105 3.82 11.08 12.62
N LYS A 106 4.34 10.96 13.84
CA LYS A 106 4.02 11.87 14.97
C LYS A 106 4.36 13.33 14.69
N LYS A 107 5.46 13.60 13.97
CA LYS A 107 5.85 14.97 13.57
C LYS A 107 4.82 15.64 12.68
N LEU A 108 4.02 14.89 11.92
CA LEU A 108 3.02 15.43 11.00
C LEU A 108 1.72 15.85 11.68
N VAL A 109 1.49 15.49 12.95
CA VAL A 109 0.20 15.75 13.64
C VAL A 109 -0.12 17.25 13.66
N ASN A 110 0.87 18.09 13.99
CA ASN A 110 0.73 19.53 14.08
C ASN A 110 1.57 20.29 13.04
N TYR A 111 1.97 19.63 11.96
CA TYR A 111 2.80 20.26 10.93
C TYR A 111 1.95 21.16 10.04
N GLU A 112 2.27 22.44 9.96
CA GLU A 112 1.50 23.49 9.28
C GLU A 112 1.37 23.23 7.77
N HIS A 113 2.45 22.79 7.11
CA HIS A 113 2.50 22.57 5.66
C HIS A 113 2.13 21.14 5.26
N LYS A 114 1.39 20.41 6.09
CA LYS A 114 0.97 19.03 5.79
C LYS A 114 0.13 18.96 4.52
N GLN A 115 0.55 18.10 3.59
CA GLN A 115 -0.24 17.82 2.40
C GLN A 115 -1.54 17.10 2.76
N LYS A 116 -2.68 17.65 2.32
CA LYS A 116 -4.03 17.10 2.58
C LYS A 116 -4.50 16.15 1.48
N ILE A 117 -3.94 16.29 0.27
CA ILE A 117 -4.27 15.40 -0.85
C ILE A 117 -3.50 14.10 -0.67
N LYS A 118 -4.23 13.00 -0.56
CA LYS A 118 -3.71 11.64 -0.43
C LYS A 118 -3.99 10.84 -1.69
N LEU A 119 -2.97 10.24 -2.25
CA LEU A 119 -3.09 9.29 -3.35
C LEU A 119 -2.56 7.94 -2.90
N GLY A 120 -3.42 6.93 -2.89
CA GLY A 120 -3.06 5.53 -2.66
C GLY A 120 -3.14 4.73 -3.96
N ILE A 121 -2.10 3.95 -4.23
CA ILE A 121 -2.06 2.90 -5.25
C ILE A 121 -1.80 1.61 -4.51
N PHE A 122 -2.85 0.84 -4.28
CA PHE A 122 -2.85 -0.35 -3.43
C PHE A 122 -2.90 -1.63 -4.26
N ARG A 123 -2.46 -2.73 -3.66
CA ARG A 123 -2.63 -4.06 -4.23
C ARG A 123 -2.99 -5.04 -3.12
N ASN A 124 -4.14 -5.67 -3.26
CA ASN A 124 -4.58 -6.75 -2.39
C ASN A 124 -4.27 -8.09 -3.04
N ASP A 125 -3.66 -8.98 -2.30
CA ASP A 125 -3.19 -10.28 -2.76
C ASP A 125 -4.01 -11.41 -2.09
N TYR A 126 -4.40 -12.44 -2.87
CA TYR A 126 -5.30 -13.52 -2.44
C TYR A 126 -4.81 -14.88 -2.95
N LEU A 127 -5.03 -15.92 -2.14
CA LEU A 127 -4.85 -17.31 -2.54
C LEU A 127 -6.18 -18.06 -2.54
N PHE A 128 -6.38 -18.91 -3.54
CA PHE A 128 -7.61 -19.69 -3.68
C PHE A 128 -7.49 -21.02 -2.94
N ASP A 129 -8.21 -21.13 -1.81
CA ASP A 129 -8.19 -22.31 -0.94
C ASP A 129 -9.08 -23.44 -1.49
N LYS A 130 -8.50 -24.64 -1.62
CA LYS A 130 -9.19 -25.81 -2.18
C LYS A 130 -10.19 -26.45 -1.23
N ASN A 131 -10.03 -26.29 0.08
CA ASN A 131 -10.89 -26.89 1.08
C ASN A 131 -12.17 -26.07 1.26
N GLN A 132 -12.03 -24.74 1.21
CA GLN A 132 -13.15 -23.81 1.44
C GLN A 132 -13.81 -23.33 0.14
N ASN A 133 -13.19 -23.58 -1.03
CA ASN A 133 -13.60 -23.00 -2.32
C ASN A 133 -13.75 -21.47 -2.24
N PHE A 134 -12.76 -20.81 -1.63
CA PHE A 134 -12.81 -19.38 -1.36
C PHE A 134 -11.43 -18.74 -1.52
N LEU A 135 -11.41 -17.45 -1.86
CA LEU A 135 -10.18 -16.65 -1.86
C LEU A 135 -9.92 -16.08 -0.48
N PHE A 136 -8.80 -16.46 0.11
CA PHE A 136 -8.33 -15.85 1.34
C PHE A 136 -7.29 -14.79 1.07
N PHE A 137 -7.37 -13.74 1.84
CA PHE A 137 -6.50 -12.59 1.82
C PHE A 137 -5.12 -12.94 2.37
N THR A 138 -4.07 -12.67 1.61
CA THR A 138 -2.69 -12.90 2.06
C THR A 138 -2.06 -11.65 2.63
N GLU A 139 -2.25 -10.52 1.95
CA GLU A 139 -1.75 -9.21 2.37
C GLU A 139 -2.36 -8.09 1.53
N TYR A 140 -2.29 -6.86 2.01
CA TYR A 140 -2.44 -5.67 1.19
C TYR A 140 -1.15 -4.85 1.20
N ASN A 141 -0.83 -4.32 0.03
CA ASN A 141 0.36 -3.55 -0.19
C ASN A 141 -0.03 -2.09 -0.45
N THR A 142 0.39 -1.19 0.43
CA THR A 142 0.10 0.25 0.28
C THR A 142 1.26 1.01 -0.32
N ILE A 143 2.47 0.44 -0.33
CA ILE A 143 3.68 1.03 -0.87
C ILE A 143 4.30 0.10 -1.92
N ALA A 144 5.01 0.67 -2.89
CA ALA A 144 5.78 -0.04 -3.90
C ALA A 144 5.00 -1.15 -4.63
N SER A 145 3.67 -0.98 -4.80
CA SER A 145 2.80 -1.93 -5.50
C SER A 145 3.23 -2.09 -6.95
N SER A 146 4.19 -2.99 -7.18
CA SER A 146 4.90 -3.17 -8.45
C SER A 146 4.19 -4.14 -9.39
N MET A 147 4.74 -4.33 -10.58
CA MET A 147 4.33 -5.27 -11.64
C MET A 147 3.11 -4.85 -12.47
N GLY A 148 2.58 -3.64 -12.29
CA GLY A 148 1.46 -3.13 -13.09
C GLY A 148 1.77 -3.14 -14.59
N THR A 149 2.98 -2.73 -14.97
CA THR A 149 3.45 -2.77 -16.37
C THR A 149 3.44 -4.18 -16.95
N PHE A 150 3.94 -5.16 -16.18
CA PHE A 150 4.01 -6.53 -16.67
C PHE A 150 2.63 -7.17 -16.77
N SER A 151 1.73 -6.82 -15.87
CA SER A 151 0.33 -7.22 -15.97
C SER A 151 -0.34 -6.70 -17.27
N ASP A 152 -0.07 -5.44 -17.64
CA ASP A 152 -0.60 -4.86 -18.88
C ASP A 152 0.03 -5.50 -20.14
N LYS A 153 1.32 -5.78 -20.09
CA LYS A 153 2.05 -6.40 -21.20
C LYS A 153 1.68 -7.88 -21.39
N ILE A 154 1.45 -8.63 -20.32
CA ILE A 154 1.03 -10.04 -20.40
C ILE A 154 -0.37 -10.15 -21.00
N LYS A 155 -1.29 -9.21 -20.73
CA LYS A 155 -2.59 -9.16 -21.41
C LYS A 155 -2.42 -9.04 -22.93
N LYS A 156 -1.56 -8.14 -23.39
CA LYS A 156 -1.26 -7.97 -24.82
C LYS A 156 -0.61 -9.22 -25.43
N PHE A 157 0.26 -9.88 -24.67
CA PHE A 157 0.85 -11.16 -25.06
C PHE A 157 -0.22 -12.22 -25.31
N TYR A 158 -1.13 -12.44 -24.36
CA TYR A 158 -2.20 -13.42 -24.51
C TYR A 158 -3.16 -13.07 -25.66
N SER A 159 -3.53 -11.79 -25.79
CA SER A 159 -4.37 -11.34 -26.90
C SER A 159 -3.73 -11.61 -28.25
N TYR A 160 -2.43 -11.42 -28.41
CA TYR A 160 -1.69 -11.67 -29.63
C TYR A 160 -1.52 -13.16 -29.94
N PHE A 161 -0.99 -13.92 -28.97
CA PHE A 161 -0.65 -15.33 -29.20
C PHE A 161 -1.87 -16.25 -29.26
N SER A 162 -2.95 -15.97 -28.55
CA SER A 162 -4.20 -16.75 -28.65
C SER A 162 -4.84 -16.64 -30.02
N GLN A 163 -4.69 -15.52 -30.71
CA GLN A 163 -5.16 -15.33 -32.09
C GLN A 163 -4.21 -15.97 -33.10
N LYS A 164 -2.91 -15.87 -32.89
CA LYS A 164 -1.89 -16.35 -33.81
C LYS A 164 -1.70 -17.86 -33.77
N TYR A 165 -1.84 -18.47 -32.60
CA TYR A 165 -1.64 -19.89 -32.33
C TYR A 165 -2.83 -20.48 -31.56
N PRO A 166 -4.04 -20.47 -32.16
CA PRO A 166 -5.26 -20.90 -31.48
C PRO A 166 -5.21 -22.37 -31.02
N GLU A 167 -4.43 -23.22 -31.69
CA GLU A 167 -4.23 -24.62 -31.30
C GLU A 167 -3.54 -24.76 -29.92
N ILE A 168 -2.60 -23.88 -29.57
CA ILE A 168 -1.93 -23.89 -28.26
C ILE A 168 -2.89 -23.42 -27.17
N PHE A 169 -3.75 -22.46 -27.51
CA PHE A 169 -4.69 -21.87 -26.56
C PHE A 169 -6.10 -22.45 -26.63
N LYS A 170 -6.31 -23.54 -27.39
CA LYS A 170 -7.62 -24.16 -27.64
C LYS A 170 -8.42 -24.43 -26.37
N LYS A 171 -7.75 -24.94 -25.33
CA LYS A 171 -8.33 -25.22 -24.01
C LYS A 171 -8.94 -23.99 -23.33
N TYR A 172 -8.43 -22.81 -23.66
CA TYR A 172 -8.84 -21.53 -23.09
C TYR A 172 -9.73 -20.72 -24.02
N SER A 173 -9.96 -21.18 -25.29
CA SER A 173 -10.68 -20.42 -26.31
C SER A 173 -12.14 -20.11 -25.96
N GLU A 174 -12.78 -20.97 -25.15
CA GLU A 174 -14.15 -20.80 -24.67
C GLU A 174 -14.21 -20.14 -23.27
N LYS A 175 -13.08 -19.75 -22.73
CA LYS A 175 -12.96 -19.17 -21.40
C LYS A 175 -12.75 -17.67 -21.49
N GLU A 176 -13.24 -16.97 -20.50
CA GLU A 176 -13.03 -15.53 -20.40
C GLU A 176 -11.65 -15.23 -19.82
N ILE A 177 -10.83 -14.53 -20.59
CA ILE A 177 -9.55 -13.99 -20.15
C ILE A 177 -9.69 -12.46 -20.15
N PRO A 178 -9.60 -11.77 -19.01
CA PRO A 178 -9.80 -10.32 -18.93
C PRO A 178 -8.58 -9.57 -19.53
N VAL A 179 -8.62 -9.33 -20.85
CA VAL A 179 -7.55 -8.62 -21.58
C VAL A 179 -7.88 -7.17 -21.91
N GLU A 180 -9.15 -6.76 -21.77
CA GLU A 180 -9.61 -5.42 -22.11
C GLU A 180 -10.08 -4.64 -20.86
N GLY A 181 -10.04 -3.31 -20.94
CA GLY A 181 -10.63 -2.40 -19.94
C GLY A 181 -9.84 -2.21 -18.66
N PHE A 182 -8.70 -2.88 -18.52
CA PHE A 182 -7.85 -2.84 -17.33
C PHE A 182 -6.42 -2.49 -17.73
N ASP A 183 -6.07 -1.20 -17.65
CA ASP A 183 -4.73 -0.68 -17.96
C ASP A 183 -4.15 -0.01 -16.71
N ASN A 184 -3.29 -0.74 -15.99
CA ASN A 184 -2.70 -0.27 -14.73
C ASN A 184 -1.89 1.01 -14.93
N ILE A 185 -1.01 1.00 -15.92
CA ILE A 185 -0.04 2.10 -16.11
C ILE A 185 -0.75 3.38 -16.50
N GLU A 186 -1.70 3.31 -17.42
CA GLU A 186 -2.52 4.48 -17.78
C GLU A 186 -3.28 5.01 -16.57
N LYS A 187 -3.94 4.14 -15.79
CA LYS A 187 -4.73 4.55 -14.62
C LYS A 187 -3.87 5.09 -13.48
N PHE A 188 -2.65 4.56 -13.29
CA PHE A 188 -1.69 5.11 -12.33
C PHE A 188 -1.24 6.51 -12.75
N ALA A 189 -0.86 6.70 -14.02
CA ALA A 189 -0.47 8.01 -14.55
C ALA A 189 -1.62 9.02 -14.44
N ASP A 190 -2.85 8.63 -14.83
CA ASP A 190 -4.06 9.47 -14.71
C ASP A 190 -4.28 9.93 -13.27
N SER A 191 -4.17 9.00 -12.31
CA SER A 191 -4.40 9.32 -10.90
C SER A 191 -3.33 10.23 -10.31
N MET A 192 -2.07 10.07 -10.71
CA MET A 192 -0.98 10.96 -10.31
C MET A 192 -1.19 12.37 -10.89
N HIS A 193 -1.53 12.45 -12.17
CA HIS A 193 -1.82 13.75 -12.81
C HIS A 193 -3.01 14.47 -12.15
N GLU A 194 -4.13 13.77 -11.89
CA GLU A 194 -5.29 14.36 -11.22
C GLU A 194 -4.95 14.84 -9.80
N ALA A 195 -4.17 14.05 -9.05
CA ALA A 195 -3.72 14.43 -7.72
C ALA A 195 -2.86 15.71 -7.75
N ILE A 196 -1.88 15.77 -8.66
CA ILE A 196 -0.99 16.93 -8.81
C ILE A 196 -1.80 18.16 -9.22
N LYS A 197 -2.69 18.03 -10.20
CA LYS A 197 -3.55 19.13 -10.66
C LYS A 197 -4.47 19.66 -9.55
N LEU A 198 -4.97 18.77 -8.70
CA LEU A 198 -5.81 19.15 -7.57
C LEU A 198 -5.02 19.89 -6.49
N ALA A 199 -3.82 19.42 -6.16
CA ALA A 199 -2.98 20.03 -5.13
C ALA A 199 -2.30 21.34 -5.61
N PHE A 200 -1.91 21.41 -6.89
CA PHE A 200 -1.10 22.48 -7.44
C PHE A 200 -1.64 23.01 -8.78
N PRO A 201 -2.87 23.57 -8.82
CA PRO A 201 -3.55 23.91 -10.07
C PRO A 201 -2.82 24.91 -10.97
N GLN A 202 -1.91 25.71 -10.40
CA GLN A 202 -1.13 26.68 -11.15
C GLN A 202 0.27 26.19 -11.55
N GLN A 203 0.86 25.28 -10.79
CA GLN A 203 2.26 24.84 -10.93
C GLN A 203 2.41 23.44 -11.56
N TYR A 204 1.31 22.69 -11.71
CA TYR A 204 1.39 21.28 -12.10
C TYR A 204 2.10 21.02 -13.44
N LYS A 205 2.02 21.95 -14.40
CA LYS A 205 2.62 21.80 -15.73
C LYS A 205 4.15 21.91 -15.72
N GLU A 206 4.71 22.62 -14.76
CA GLU A 206 6.15 22.88 -14.65
C GLU A 206 6.81 22.01 -13.57
N SER A 207 6.03 21.16 -12.93
CA SER A 207 6.49 20.31 -11.85
C SER A 207 7.16 19.03 -12.35
N ILE A 208 7.91 18.41 -11.46
CA ILE A 208 8.48 17.07 -11.66
C ILE A 208 7.96 16.08 -10.63
N ILE A 209 7.98 14.81 -11.01
CA ILE A 209 7.73 13.67 -10.11
C ILE A 209 9.06 13.04 -9.74
N VAL A 210 9.26 12.72 -8.46
CA VAL A 210 10.44 11.95 -8.01
C VAL A 210 10.03 10.53 -7.66
N PHE A 211 10.62 9.55 -8.33
CA PHE A 211 10.51 8.14 -7.98
C PHE A 211 11.59 7.84 -6.93
N VAL A 212 11.17 7.53 -5.71
CA VAL A 212 12.07 7.13 -4.62
C VAL A 212 12.46 5.67 -4.83
N ILE A 213 13.72 5.41 -5.09
CA ILE A 213 14.22 4.09 -5.50
C ILE A 213 15.27 3.54 -4.54
N GLN A 214 15.47 2.22 -4.60
CA GLN A 214 16.60 1.54 -3.95
C GLN A 214 17.90 1.78 -4.73
N LYS A 215 19.01 1.75 -4.01
CA LYS A 215 20.33 1.74 -4.61
C LYS A 215 20.52 0.48 -5.43
N ASN A 216 20.75 0.21 -6.52
CA ASN A 216 20.83 -1.03 -7.31
C ASN A 216 19.47 -1.66 -7.65
N GLU A 217 18.46 -0.82 -7.83
CA GLU A 217 17.12 -1.26 -8.26
C GLU A 217 17.18 -2.09 -9.56
N THR A 218 16.57 -3.26 -9.55
CA THR A 218 16.48 -4.17 -10.69
C THR A 218 15.14 -4.10 -11.42
N ASN A 219 14.06 -3.70 -10.73
CA ASN A 219 12.72 -3.55 -11.32
C ASN A 219 12.55 -2.20 -12.04
N ILE A 220 13.53 -1.85 -12.89
CA ILE A 220 13.58 -0.53 -13.54
C ILE A 220 12.54 -0.39 -14.65
N PHE A 221 12.24 -1.45 -15.40
CA PHE A 221 11.36 -1.39 -16.58
C PHE A 221 9.90 -1.13 -16.20
N ASP A 222 9.44 -1.66 -15.05
CA ASP A 222 8.13 -1.35 -14.49
C ASP A 222 8.00 0.15 -14.14
N GLN A 223 9.07 0.73 -13.61
CA GLN A 223 9.12 2.15 -13.23
C GLN A 223 9.22 3.08 -14.43
N TYR A 224 10.10 2.78 -15.39
CA TYR A 224 10.25 3.58 -16.61
C TYR A 224 8.99 3.57 -17.47
N SER A 225 8.24 2.46 -17.54
CA SER A 225 6.98 2.43 -18.28
C SER A 225 5.94 3.41 -17.73
N LEU A 226 5.87 3.57 -16.40
CA LEU A 226 5.02 4.60 -15.79
C LEU A 226 5.55 6.01 -16.04
N SER A 227 6.88 6.19 -15.97
CA SER A 227 7.55 7.46 -16.29
C SER A 227 7.26 7.91 -17.73
N ASP A 228 7.35 6.97 -18.67
CA ASP A 228 7.09 7.23 -20.09
C ASP A 228 5.62 7.61 -20.33
N GLU A 229 4.68 6.92 -19.68
CA GLU A 229 3.25 7.23 -19.77
C GLU A 229 2.94 8.63 -19.24
N LEU A 230 3.48 9.00 -18.06
CA LEU A 230 3.35 10.34 -17.48
C LEU A 230 3.87 11.43 -18.44
N TYR A 231 5.03 11.20 -19.06
CA TYR A 231 5.59 12.17 -19.98
C TYR A 231 4.84 12.22 -21.32
N ASN A 232 4.51 11.05 -21.89
CA ASN A 232 3.83 10.98 -23.18
C ASN A 232 2.44 11.62 -23.15
N LYS A 233 1.68 11.34 -22.09
CA LYS A 233 0.29 11.79 -21.95
C LYS A 233 0.17 13.21 -21.38
N TYR A 234 0.97 13.53 -20.36
CA TYR A 234 0.81 14.76 -19.57
C TYR A 234 1.99 15.73 -19.65
N LYS A 235 3.09 15.31 -20.27
CA LYS A 235 4.35 16.09 -20.35
C LYS A 235 4.97 16.39 -18.99
N ILE A 236 4.65 15.57 -17.97
CA ILE A 236 5.23 15.66 -16.64
C ILE A 236 6.49 14.80 -16.60
N PRO A 237 7.68 15.38 -16.45
CA PRO A 237 8.91 14.62 -16.33
C PRO A 237 9.03 13.95 -14.98
N SER A 238 9.74 12.83 -14.94
CA SER A 238 10.05 12.15 -13.67
C SER A 238 11.54 11.88 -13.55
N ILE A 239 12.02 11.86 -12.31
CA ILE A 239 13.42 11.62 -11.95
C ILE A 239 13.45 10.50 -10.90
N ARG A 240 14.49 9.67 -10.95
CA ARG A 240 14.69 8.58 -10.00
C ARG A 240 15.79 8.95 -9.02
N MET A 241 15.51 8.91 -7.72
CA MET A 241 16.46 9.30 -6.66
C MET A 241 16.38 8.35 -5.47
N THR A 242 17.50 8.10 -4.81
CA THR A 242 17.53 7.46 -3.49
C THR A 242 17.19 8.49 -2.40
N LEU A 243 16.90 8.00 -1.19
CA LEU A 243 16.61 8.88 -0.04
C LEU A 243 17.78 9.80 0.30
N GLU A 244 19.02 9.29 0.23
CA GLU A 244 20.24 10.07 0.47
C GLU A 244 20.42 11.16 -0.58
N GLU A 245 20.15 10.86 -1.86
CA GLU A 245 20.22 11.85 -2.94
C GLU A 245 19.18 12.95 -2.75
N ILE A 246 17.97 12.60 -2.30
CA ILE A 246 16.92 13.56 -1.99
C ILE A 246 17.38 14.49 -0.86
N LYS A 247 17.91 13.93 0.24
CA LYS A 247 18.46 14.72 1.33
C LYS A 247 19.57 15.67 0.89
N ALA A 248 20.45 15.21 0.00
CA ALA A 248 21.62 15.96 -0.43
C ALA A 248 21.32 17.05 -1.48
N LYS A 249 20.30 16.84 -2.33
CA LYS A 249 20.09 17.67 -3.55
C LYS A 249 18.81 18.49 -3.53
N CYS A 250 17.78 18.08 -2.76
CA CYS A 250 16.52 18.82 -2.71
C CYS A 250 16.59 19.96 -1.69
N VAL A 251 15.99 21.08 -2.03
CA VAL A 251 15.94 22.27 -1.19
C VAL A 251 14.49 22.55 -0.82
N GLN A 252 14.23 22.76 0.47
CA GLN A 252 12.92 23.13 1.01
C GLN A 252 12.86 24.64 1.24
N ASP A 253 11.79 25.29 0.77
CA ASP A 253 11.51 26.69 1.07
C ASP A 253 10.74 26.86 2.38
N GLU A 254 10.47 28.12 2.77
CA GLU A 254 9.73 28.48 3.98
C GLU A 254 8.26 28.01 3.98
N ASN A 255 7.69 27.75 2.80
CA ASN A 255 6.33 27.25 2.62
C ASN A 255 6.26 25.71 2.58
N GLY A 256 7.37 25.02 2.81
CA GLY A 256 7.44 23.58 2.77
C GLY A 256 7.53 22.96 1.37
N ASN A 257 7.70 23.77 0.32
CA ASN A 257 7.85 23.25 -1.04
C ASN A 257 9.25 22.71 -1.26
N LEU A 258 9.35 21.55 -1.94
CA LEU A 258 10.64 21.01 -2.33
C LEU A 258 10.95 21.30 -3.80
N THR A 259 12.20 21.66 -4.05
CA THR A 259 12.73 21.85 -5.39
C THR A 259 14.00 21.03 -5.62
N LEU A 260 14.23 20.64 -6.86
CA LEU A 260 15.47 20.03 -7.33
C LEU A 260 16.02 20.88 -8.49
N ASN A 261 17.21 21.47 -8.32
CA ASN A 261 17.80 22.39 -9.29
C ASN A 261 16.83 23.54 -9.71
N GLY A 262 16.02 24.02 -8.77
CA GLY A 262 15.02 25.06 -9.02
C GLY A 262 13.68 24.58 -9.61
N GLN A 263 13.56 23.31 -9.97
CA GLN A 263 12.29 22.74 -10.44
C GLN A 263 11.44 22.26 -9.26
N PHE A 264 10.15 22.63 -9.23
CA PHE A 264 9.20 22.24 -8.19
C PHE A 264 8.88 20.74 -8.25
N ILE A 265 8.96 20.07 -7.10
CA ILE A 265 8.60 18.65 -6.95
C ILE A 265 7.16 18.58 -6.47
N SER A 266 6.26 18.09 -7.31
CA SER A 266 4.83 17.95 -6.97
C SER A 266 4.46 16.63 -6.32
N LEU A 267 5.21 15.54 -6.61
CA LEU A 267 4.88 14.21 -6.13
C LEU A 267 6.12 13.34 -5.94
N PHE A 268 6.12 12.58 -4.84
CA PHE A 268 7.04 11.47 -4.60
C PHE A 268 6.30 10.15 -4.72
N TYR A 269 6.77 9.28 -5.62
CA TYR A 269 6.27 7.92 -5.77
C TYR A 269 7.27 6.94 -5.19
N PHE A 270 6.88 6.27 -4.10
CA PHE A 270 7.79 5.37 -3.39
C PHE A 270 7.86 3.99 -4.05
N ARG A 271 9.08 3.62 -4.47
CA ARG A 271 9.44 2.27 -4.91
C ARG A 271 10.49 1.65 -3.98
N ALA A 272 10.87 2.37 -2.96
CA ALA A 272 11.75 2.01 -1.84
C ALA A 272 11.18 2.57 -0.55
N SER A 273 11.91 2.46 0.56
CA SER A 273 11.52 2.98 1.87
C SER A 273 10.51 2.10 2.63
N TYR A 274 10.49 0.80 2.32
CA TYR A 274 9.60 -0.18 2.95
C TYR A 274 10.33 -1.29 3.70
N THR A 275 11.67 -1.32 3.64
CA THR A 275 12.53 -2.24 4.40
C THR A 275 13.63 -1.49 5.13
N GLU A 276 14.21 -2.11 6.18
CA GLU A 276 15.39 -1.56 6.88
C GLU A 276 16.58 -1.32 5.94
N ASN A 277 16.74 -2.16 4.91
CA ASN A 277 17.82 -2.05 3.93
C ASN A 277 17.74 -0.77 3.08
N ASP A 278 16.57 -0.13 3.03
CA ASP A 278 16.38 1.15 2.33
C ASP A 278 16.91 2.34 3.14
N PHE A 279 17.30 2.09 4.41
CA PHE A 279 17.79 3.09 5.35
C PHE A 279 19.19 2.74 5.89
N PRO A 280 20.21 2.71 5.02
CA PRO A 280 21.56 2.27 5.41
C PRO A 280 22.26 3.25 6.38
N ASN A 281 21.80 4.49 6.48
CA ASN A 281 22.40 5.55 7.28
C ASN A 281 21.36 6.60 7.71
N GLU A 282 21.80 7.60 8.51
CA GLU A 282 20.91 8.66 9.01
C GLU A 282 20.44 9.61 7.90
N GLU A 283 21.23 9.81 6.83
CA GLU A 283 20.83 10.66 5.70
C GLU A 283 19.61 10.10 4.97
N SER A 284 19.49 8.77 4.86
CA SER A 284 18.30 8.14 4.27
C SER A 284 17.04 8.38 5.12
N TRP A 285 17.13 8.33 6.44
CA TRP A 285 16.03 8.70 7.34
C TRP A 285 15.65 10.18 7.22
N GLN A 286 16.66 11.06 7.18
CA GLN A 286 16.44 12.50 6.97
C GLN A 286 15.83 12.80 5.60
N GLY A 287 16.19 12.03 4.56
CA GLY A 287 15.58 12.11 3.25
C GLY A 287 14.10 11.73 3.28
N ARG A 288 13.74 10.65 3.99
CA ARG A 288 12.34 10.27 4.19
C ARG A 288 11.57 11.35 4.96
N GLU A 289 12.12 11.84 6.06
CA GLU A 289 11.51 12.90 6.86
C GLU A 289 11.31 14.18 6.05
N LEU A 290 12.31 14.61 5.28
CA LEU A 290 12.23 15.78 4.40
C LEU A 290 11.07 15.67 3.40
N ILE A 291 10.87 14.50 2.80
CA ILE A 291 9.74 14.25 1.91
C ILE A 291 8.43 14.41 2.69
N GLU A 292 8.31 13.78 3.85
CA GLU A 292 7.05 13.79 4.61
C GLU A 292 6.69 15.20 5.10
N LEU A 293 7.69 15.98 5.54
CA LEU A 293 7.55 17.38 5.94
C LEU A 293 7.53 18.36 4.76
N SER A 294 7.01 17.97 3.60
CA SER A 294 6.87 18.83 2.43
C SER A 294 5.42 18.94 1.97
N THR A 295 5.16 19.92 1.11
CA THR A 295 3.86 20.08 0.45
C THR A 295 3.65 19.09 -0.71
N ALA A 296 4.69 18.43 -1.19
CA ALA A 296 4.56 17.45 -2.28
C ALA A 296 3.60 16.32 -1.91
N ILE A 297 2.91 15.74 -2.88
CA ILE A 297 2.09 14.55 -2.70
C ILE A 297 3.00 13.34 -2.49
N LYS A 298 2.65 12.46 -1.56
CA LYS A 298 3.34 11.20 -1.30
C LYS A 298 2.47 10.03 -1.75
N VAL A 299 3.06 9.07 -2.44
CA VAL A 299 2.37 7.86 -2.89
C VAL A 299 3.15 6.64 -2.43
N PRO A 300 2.82 6.15 -1.21
CA PRO A 300 1.91 6.66 -0.21
C PRO A 300 2.57 7.68 0.75
N ASP A 301 1.76 8.39 1.56
CA ASP A 301 2.24 9.10 2.74
C ASP A 301 2.64 8.11 3.85
N ILE A 302 3.35 8.59 4.89
CA ILE A 302 3.86 7.75 5.97
C ILE A 302 2.74 7.01 6.71
N ASN A 303 1.60 7.66 6.98
CA ASN A 303 0.51 7.04 7.70
C ASN A 303 -0.15 5.92 6.89
N THR A 304 -0.32 6.13 5.59
CA THR A 304 -0.79 5.10 4.67
C THR A 304 0.22 3.95 4.55
N PHE A 305 1.53 4.28 4.51
CA PHE A 305 2.57 3.24 4.56
C PHE A 305 2.49 2.41 5.85
N LEU A 306 2.35 3.04 7.02
CA LEU A 306 2.26 2.32 8.29
C LEU A 306 1.14 1.27 8.31
N THR A 307 0.03 1.52 7.60
CA THR A 307 -1.07 0.54 7.53
C THR A 307 -0.69 -0.76 6.82
N THR A 308 0.41 -0.83 6.07
CA THR A 308 0.87 -2.05 5.41
C THR A 308 1.40 -3.11 6.39
N PHE A 309 1.79 -2.71 7.61
CA PHE A 309 2.32 -3.64 8.61
C PHE A 309 1.29 -4.73 8.98
N LYS A 310 1.76 -5.96 9.08
CA LYS A 310 0.91 -7.16 9.24
C LYS A 310 0.00 -7.12 10.48
N ILE A 311 0.35 -6.30 11.49
CA ILE A 311 -0.50 -6.10 12.67
C ILE A 311 -1.85 -5.47 12.28
N PHE A 312 -1.90 -4.56 11.29
CA PHE A 312 -3.17 -3.97 10.86
C PHE A 312 -4.06 -4.97 10.11
N GLN A 313 -3.47 -5.97 9.44
CA GLN A 313 -4.24 -7.07 8.89
C GLN A 313 -4.94 -7.88 10.00
N TYR A 314 -4.23 -8.13 11.11
CA TYR A 314 -4.81 -8.74 12.30
C TYR A 314 -5.90 -7.86 12.92
N GLU A 315 -5.64 -6.56 13.11
CA GLU A 315 -6.62 -5.64 13.67
C GLU A 315 -7.89 -5.56 12.82
N LEU A 316 -7.77 -5.46 11.50
CA LEU A 316 -8.92 -5.43 10.58
C LEU A 316 -9.69 -6.76 10.50
N SER A 317 -9.13 -7.88 10.99
CA SER A 317 -9.84 -9.15 11.11
C SER A 317 -10.79 -9.19 12.32
N LYS A 318 -10.72 -8.18 13.22
CA LYS A 318 -11.62 -8.03 14.37
C LYS A 318 -12.88 -7.28 13.93
N PRO A 319 -14.08 -7.83 14.16
CA PRO A 319 -15.33 -7.20 13.74
C PRO A 319 -15.49 -5.76 14.21
N GLN A 320 -15.21 -5.48 15.48
CA GLN A 320 -15.34 -4.16 16.10
C GLN A 320 -14.40 -3.11 15.48
N ILE A 321 -13.20 -3.51 15.07
CA ILE A 321 -12.25 -2.62 14.41
C ILE A 321 -12.70 -2.34 12.97
N LEU A 322 -13.10 -3.38 12.24
CA LEU A 322 -13.57 -3.19 10.86
C LEU A 322 -14.85 -2.33 10.81
N MET A 323 -15.78 -2.49 11.78
CA MET A 323 -16.99 -1.66 11.90
C MET A 323 -16.67 -0.17 12.07
N HIS A 324 -15.56 0.18 12.73
CA HIS A 324 -15.14 1.57 12.87
C HIS A 324 -14.84 2.25 11.51
N TYR A 325 -14.32 1.50 10.56
CA TYR A 325 -13.93 2.03 9.24
C TYR A 325 -14.93 1.71 8.13
N CYS A 326 -15.84 0.75 8.33
CA CYS A 326 -16.84 0.32 7.37
C CYS A 326 -18.20 0.20 8.04
N HIS A 327 -19.25 0.85 7.47
CA HIS A 327 -20.58 0.94 8.09
C HIS A 327 -21.66 0.13 7.35
N SER A 328 -21.25 -0.78 6.46
CA SER A 328 -22.18 -1.66 5.74
C SER A 328 -22.04 -3.08 6.26
N GLU A 329 -23.09 -3.59 6.91
CA GLU A 329 -23.15 -4.96 7.43
C GLU A 329 -22.72 -6.00 6.39
N LEU A 330 -23.31 -5.93 5.20
CA LEU A 330 -22.99 -6.85 4.11
C LEU A 330 -21.49 -6.83 3.76
N ILE A 331 -20.92 -5.63 3.63
CA ILE A 331 -19.51 -5.45 3.29
C ILE A 331 -18.61 -5.94 4.42
N ILE A 332 -18.94 -5.64 5.68
CA ILE A 332 -18.19 -6.08 6.86
C ILE A 332 -18.14 -7.61 6.91
N ASN A 333 -19.29 -8.26 6.84
CA ASN A 333 -19.38 -9.71 6.92
C ASN A 333 -18.61 -10.41 5.79
N ASP A 334 -18.64 -9.86 4.58
CA ASP A 334 -17.89 -10.42 3.46
C ASP A 334 -16.38 -10.14 3.56
N ILE A 335 -15.97 -8.95 4.01
CA ILE A 335 -14.55 -8.64 4.23
C ILE A 335 -13.97 -9.55 5.33
N LEU A 336 -14.69 -9.78 6.43
CA LEU A 336 -14.23 -10.65 7.51
C LEU A 336 -14.01 -12.10 7.04
N ARG A 337 -14.76 -12.55 6.04
CA ARG A 337 -14.57 -13.88 5.44
C ARG A 337 -13.28 -14.03 4.66
N PHE A 338 -12.72 -12.92 4.12
CA PHE A 338 -11.43 -12.96 3.43
C PHE A 338 -10.26 -13.21 4.36
N PHE A 339 -10.39 -12.88 5.65
CA PHE A 339 -9.36 -13.18 6.64
C PHE A 339 -9.44 -14.65 7.06
N GLY A 340 -8.36 -15.40 6.87
CA GLY A 340 -8.16 -16.74 7.43
C GLY A 340 -7.81 -16.68 8.92
N GLY A 341 -7.34 -17.78 9.47
CA GLY A 341 -6.80 -17.79 10.84
C GLY A 341 -5.58 -16.87 10.94
N ILE A 342 -5.69 -15.84 11.76
CA ILE A 342 -4.62 -14.88 12.05
C ILE A 342 -4.57 -14.60 13.54
N TYR A 343 -3.38 -14.63 14.13
CA TYR A 343 -3.17 -14.57 15.56
C TYR A 343 -2.08 -13.56 15.92
N ASN A 344 -2.34 -12.76 16.95
CA ASN A 344 -1.36 -11.93 17.62
C ASN A 344 -1.26 -12.37 19.07
N ILE A 345 -0.13 -12.92 19.49
CA ILE A 345 0.04 -13.46 20.84
C ILE A 345 -0.09 -12.42 21.95
N ARG A 346 0.11 -11.12 21.66
CA ARG A 346 -0.07 -10.04 22.64
C ARG A 346 -1.52 -9.90 23.11
N ASP A 347 -2.48 -10.30 22.27
CA ASP A 347 -3.92 -10.22 22.54
C ASP A 347 -4.52 -11.54 23.02
N MET A 348 -3.68 -12.56 23.22
CA MET A 348 -4.15 -13.90 23.59
C MET A 348 -3.93 -14.20 25.08
N SER A 349 -4.87 -14.96 25.67
CA SER A 349 -4.66 -15.50 27.01
C SER A 349 -3.51 -16.54 27.01
N PRO A 350 -2.84 -16.76 28.15
CA PRO A 350 -1.79 -17.79 28.26
C PRO A 350 -2.24 -19.18 27.79
N ASP A 351 -3.46 -19.58 28.09
CA ASP A 351 -4.01 -20.88 27.69
C ASP A 351 -4.16 -20.98 26.16
N ASN A 352 -4.67 -19.92 25.52
CA ASN A 352 -4.81 -19.85 24.06
C ASN A 352 -3.44 -19.86 23.36
N ILE A 353 -2.44 -19.18 23.93
CA ILE A 353 -1.06 -19.21 23.42
C ILE A 353 -0.50 -20.64 23.49
N LYS A 354 -0.68 -21.31 24.62
CA LYS A 354 -0.25 -22.69 24.82
C LYS A 354 -0.91 -23.63 23.81
N GLU A 355 -2.22 -23.49 23.60
CA GLU A 355 -2.95 -24.27 22.60
C GLU A 355 -2.41 -24.01 21.18
N LEU A 356 -2.25 -22.76 20.79
CA LEU A 356 -1.71 -22.39 19.48
C LEU A 356 -0.30 -22.95 19.26
N PHE A 357 0.60 -22.81 20.24
CA PHE A 357 1.96 -23.34 20.16
C PHE A 357 1.98 -24.86 20.09
N SER A 358 1.10 -25.54 20.78
CA SER A 358 0.95 -27.01 20.68
C SER A 358 0.51 -27.43 19.28
N LYS A 359 -0.43 -26.70 18.66
CA LYS A 359 -0.87 -26.93 17.26
C LYS A 359 0.26 -26.71 16.28
N ILE A 360 1.04 -25.62 16.45
CA ILE A 360 2.19 -25.33 15.58
C ILE A 360 3.26 -26.42 15.71
N LYS A 361 3.58 -26.88 16.93
CA LYS A 361 4.55 -27.95 17.14
C LYS A 361 4.12 -29.27 16.50
N ALA A 362 2.82 -29.57 16.51
CA ALA A 362 2.25 -30.77 15.91
C ALA A 362 2.22 -30.71 14.37
N GLU A 363 1.85 -29.55 13.79
CA GLU A 363 1.64 -29.37 12.36
C GLU A 363 2.29 -28.05 11.85
N PRO A 364 3.63 -27.91 11.93
CA PRO A 364 4.30 -26.64 11.67
C PRO A 364 4.12 -26.12 10.22
N GLU A 365 3.86 -27.03 9.27
CA GLU A 365 3.60 -26.68 7.86
C GLU A 365 2.27 -25.97 7.62
N LYS A 366 1.36 -25.99 8.60
CA LYS A 366 0.06 -25.32 8.53
C LYS A 366 0.09 -23.86 8.99
N TYR A 367 1.24 -23.37 9.47
CA TYR A 367 1.36 -22.03 10.02
C TYR A 367 2.53 -21.26 9.41
N ILE A 368 2.39 -19.95 9.36
CA ILE A 368 3.43 -19.01 8.90
C ILE A 368 3.54 -17.88 9.91
N LEU A 369 4.75 -17.64 10.41
CA LEU A 369 5.09 -16.44 11.18
C LEU A 369 5.47 -15.33 10.20
N LYS A 370 4.76 -14.21 10.26
CA LYS A 370 4.98 -13.02 9.43
C LYS A 370 5.44 -11.85 10.31
N PRO A 371 6.71 -11.44 10.26
CA PRO A 371 7.18 -10.26 10.99
C PRO A 371 6.63 -8.97 10.37
N MET A 372 6.78 -7.84 11.07
CA MET A 372 6.38 -6.50 10.61
C MET A 372 7.33 -5.95 9.53
N LYS A 373 7.76 -6.81 8.61
CA LYS A 373 8.68 -6.45 7.53
C LYS A 373 8.00 -6.67 6.19
N GLU A 374 8.18 -5.70 5.32
CA GLU A 374 7.75 -5.82 3.92
C GLU A 374 8.88 -6.43 3.07
N GLY A 375 8.55 -6.84 1.84
CA GLY A 375 9.45 -7.55 0.95
C GLY A 375 9.47 -9.07 1.20
N GLY A 376 9.91 -9.82 0.20
CA GLY A 376 9.97 -11.28 0.25
C GLY A 376 11.11 -11.80 1.16
N GLY A 377 11.03 -13.08 1.56
CA GLY A 377 12.09 -13.78 2.28
C GLY A 377 12.04 -13.73 3.81
N ASN A 378 11.05 -13.03 4.38
CA ASN A 378 10.96 -12.80 5.83
C ASN A 378 10.06 -13.82 6.56
N ASN A 379 9.27 -14.60 5.84
CA ASN A 379 8.32 -15.53 6.41
C ASN A 379 9.01 -16.78 6.98
N THR A 380 8.56 -17.23 8.15
CA THR A 380 9.07 -18.45 8.81
C THR A 380 7.95 -19.50 8.91
N THR A 381 8.20 -20.72 8.43
CA THR A 381 7.24 -21.84 8.43
C THR A 381 7.95 -23.19 8.61
N GLY A 382 7.18 -24.26 8.79
CA GLY A 382 7.70 -25.63 8.90
C GLY A 382 8.62 -25.83 10.09
N GLU A 383 9.64 -26.67 9.95
CA GLU A 383 10.60 -26.97 11.03
C GLU A 383 11.30 -25.72 11.58
N LYS A 384 11.51 -24.69 10.74
CA LYS A 384 12.08 -23.42 11.23
C LYS A 384 11.14 -22.73 12.22
N LEU A 385 9.85 -22.71 11.92
CA LEU A 385 8.84 -22.15 12.83
C LEU A 385 8.76 -22.96 14.12
N LYS A 386 8.68 -24.28 14.02
CA LYS A 386 8.63 -25.18 15.16
C LYS A 386 9.80 -24.97 16.14
N ASN A 387 11.02 -24.77 15.59
CA ASN A 387 12.23 -24.61 16.38
C ASN A 387 12.30 -23.27 17.15
N ILE A 388 11.59 -22.23 16.71
CA ILE A 388 11.55 -20.94 17.41
C ILE A 388 10.39 -20.84 18.42
N ILE A 389 9.39 -21.76 18.36
CA ILE A 389 8.33 -21.82 19.36
C ILE A 389 8.91 -22.32 20.68
N PRO A 390 8.79 -21.53 21.78
CA PRO A 390 9.38 -21.91 23.06
C PRO A 390 8.76 -23.17 23.65
N GLU A 391 9.53 -23.87 24.50
CA GLU A 391 8.97 -24.89 25.38
C GLU A 391 8.12 -24.22 26.47
N GLU A 392 7.19 -25.02 27.03
CA GLU A 392 6.30 -24.55 28.09
C GLU A 392 7.08 -23.98 29.28
N GLY A 393 6.72 -22.78 29.70
CA GLY A 393 7.40 -22.07 30.79
C GLY A 393 8.60 -21.22 30.38
N ASN A 394 9.06 -21.33 29.12
CA ASN A 394 10.12 -20.45 28.61
C ASN A 394 9.58 -19.12 28.09
N GLU A 395 10.45 -18.12 28.10
CA GLU A 395 10.10 -16.79 27.58
C GLU A 395 9.85 -16.82 26.06
N ILE A 396 8.79 -16.10 25.64
CA ILE A 396 8.48 -15.90 24.22
C ILE A 396 9.39 -14.82 23.67
N SER A 397 10.09 -15.10 22.57
CA SER A 397 11.01 -14.15 21.94
C SER A 397 10.29 -12.92 21.37
N ASP A 398 11.01 -11.78 21.29
CA ASP A 398 10.50 -10.56 20.70
C ASP A 398 10.14 -10.73 19.21
N LEU A 399 10.85 -11.60 18.49
CA LEU A 399 10.49 -11.95 17.11
C LEU A 399 9.04 -12.45 17.02
N ILE A 400 8.63 -13.36 17.91
CA ILE A 400 7.26 -13.88 17.92
C ILE A 400 6.28 -12.81 18.42
N LYS A 401 6.64 -12.07 19.49
CA LYS A 401 5.81 -10.99 20.05
C LYS A 401 5.53 -9.86 19.04
N ASN A 402 6.48 -9.58 18.15
CA ASN A 402 6.40 -8.54 17.13
C ASN A 402 6.01 -9.10 15.73
N SER A 403 5.38 -10.27 15.68
CA SER A 403 4.91 -10.89 14.45
C SER A 403 3.45 -11.26 14.55
N VAL A 404 2.81 -11.51 13.42
CA VAL A 404 1.53 -12.22 13.37
C VAL A 404 1.76 -13.66 12.91
N ILE A 405 1.00 -14.59 13.47
CA ILE A 405 0.96 -15.98 13.02
C ILE A 405 -0.29 -16.14 12.17
N VAL A 406 -0.15 -16.71 10.97
CA VAL A 406 -1.29 -16.97 10.09
C VAL A 406 -1.39 -18.45 9.77
N GLU A 407 -2.61 -18.94 9.60
CA GLU A 407 -2.85 -20.27 9.03
C GLU A 407 -2.51 -20.25 7.55
N LYS A 408 -1.76 -21.24 7.10
CA LYS A 408 -1.38 -21.37 5.69
C LYS A 408 -2.59 -21.80 4.87
N ILE A 409 -2.86 -21.05 3.81
CA ILE A 409 -3.92 -21.36 2.86
C ILE A 409 -3.51 -22.58 2.03
N ASP A 410 -4.37 -23.61 2.02
CA ASP A 410 -4.17 -24.81 1.21
C ASP A 410 -4.66 -24.56 -0.22
N SER A 411 -3.79 -23.97 -1.02
CA SER A 411 -4.12 -23.43 -2.32
C SER A 411 -4.42 -24.50 -3.36
N TYR A 412 -5.32 -24.18 -4.30
CA TYR A 412 -5.51 -24.99 -5.48
C TYR A 412 -4.23 -25.07 -6.31
N GLU A 413 -3.92 -26.28 -6.76
CA GLU A 413 -2.78 -26.57 -7.61
C GLU A 413 -3.23 -26.78 -9.06
N HIS A 414 -2.43 -26.33 -10.03
CA HIS A 414 -2.63 -26.59 -11.44
C HIS A 414 -1.29 -26.85 -12.15
N GLU A 415 -1.34 -27.70 -13.18
CA GLU A 415 -0.21 -27.83 -14.10
C GLU A 415 -0.21 -26.66 -15.08
N GLY A 416 0.94 -26.02 -15.26
CA GLY A 416 1.13 -24.93 -16.20
C GLY A 416 2.47 -25.00 -16.91
N LEU A 417 2.55 -24.32 -18.04
CA LEU A 417 3.80 -24.10 -18.77
C LEU A 417 4.39 -22.76 -18.35
N VAL A 418 5.57 -22.77 -17.77
CA VAL A 418 6.32 -21.56 -17.45
C VAL A 418 7.47 -21.39 -18.44
N ILE A 419 7.65 -20.16 -18.94
CA ILE A 419 8.83 -19.78 -19.71
C ILE A 419 9.77 -19.04 -18.78
N ARG A 420 10.95 -19.64 -18.57
CA ARG A 420 12.01 -19.10 -17.70
C ARG A 420 13.36 -19.36 -18.33
N ASN A 421 14.25 -18.36 -18.34
CA ASN A 421 15.58 -18.48 -18.93
C ASN A 421 15.57 -19.09 -20.34
N GLU A 422 14.64 -18.61 -21.18
CA GLU A 422 14.44 -19.05 -22.57
C GLU A 422 14.06 -20.53 -22.75
N LYS A 423 13.56 -21.17 -21.69
CA LYS A 423 13.12 -22.57 -21.69
C LYS A 423 11.68 -22.69 -21.22
N ILE A 424 10.99 -23.69 -21.74
CA ILE A 424 9.67 -24.10 -21.25
C ILE A 424 9.85 -25.20 -20.20
N GLU A 425 9.14 -25.05 -19.10
CA GLU A 425 9.10 -26.03 -18.01
C GLU A 425 7.64 -26.34 -17.68
N VAL A 426 7.30 -27.62 -17.52
CA VAL A 426 6.02 -28.03 -16.92
C VAL A 426 6.12 -27.86 -15.42
N GLN A 427 5.24 -27.09 -14.84
CA GLN A 427 5.28 -26.78 -13.42
C GLN A 427 3.94 -27.09 -12.74
N ASN A 428 3.99 -27.79 -11.60
CA ASN A 428 2.84 -27.86 -10.69
C ASN A 428 2.83 -26.60 -9.83
N SER A 429 1.82 -25.77 -10.04
CA SER A 429 1.79 -24.36 -9.64
C SER A 429 0.66 -24.05 -8.68
N ILE A 430 0.85 -22.99 -7.93
CA ILE A 430 -0.21 -22.24 -7.22
C ILE A 430 -0.15 -20.78 -7.67
N SER A 431 -1.33 -20.16 -7.77
CA SER A 431 -1.46 -18.79 -8.26
C SER A 431 -2.01 -17.87 -7.19
N GLU A 432 -1.34 -16.73 -7.04
CA GLU A 432 -1.78 -15.63 -6.21
C GLU A 432 -2.46 -14.58 -7.08
N TYR A 433 -3.72 -14.29 -6.78
CA TYR A 433 -4.56 -13.35 -7.51
C TYR A 433 -4.56 -12.02 -6.79
N SER A 434 -4.19 -10.97 -7.49
CA SER A 434 -4.07 -9.63 -6.93
C SER A 434 -4.93 -8.64 -7.68
N ILE A 435 -5.49 -7.66 -6.95
CA ILE A 435 -6.26 -6.57 -7.55
C ILE A 435 -5.61 -5.24 -7.14
N TYR A 436 -5.38 -4.38 -8.12
CA TYR A 436 -4.97 -3.00 -7.86
C TYR A 436 -6.17 -2.11 -7.58
N GLY A 437 -5.98 -1.23 -6.60
CA GLY A 437 -6.93 -0.18 -6.25
C GLY A 437 -6.28 1.19 -6.27
N ILE A 438 -7.04 2.21 -6.65
CA ILE A 438 -6.65 3.61 -6.57
C ILE A 438 -7.64 4.35 -5.69
N ILE A 439 -7.12 5.15 -4.76
CA ILE A 439 -7.89 6.10 -3.99
C ILE A 439 -7.22 7.47 -4.01
N LEU A 440 -7.97 8.49 -4.39
CA LEU A 440 -7.59 9.89 -4.28
C LEU A 440 -8.56 10.56 -3.31
N ALA A 441 -8.05 11.17 -2.27
CA ALA A 441 -8.86 11.81 -1.25
C ALA A 441 -8.24 13.15 -0.81
N ASN A 442 -9.09 14.05 -0.33
CA ASN A 442 -8.69 15.20 0.45
C ASN A 442 -9.10 14.90 1.90
N GLU A 443 -8.15 14.47 2.70
CA GLU A 443 -8.41 13.89 4.03
C GLU A 443 -9.40 12.71 3.93
N ASN A 444 -10.60 12.82 4.51
CA ASN A 444 -11.66 11.81 4.45
C ASN A 444 -12.62 11.97 3.29
N ASN A 445 -12.52 13.08 2.53
CA ASN A 445 -13.38 13.32 1.37
C ASN A 445 -12.79 12.60 0.14
N ILE A 446 -13.41 11.49 -0.23
CA ILE A 446 -12.96 10.63 -1.34
C ILE A 446 -13.39 11.26 -2.66
N ILE A 447 -12.41 11.51 -3.54
CA ILE A 447 -12.58 12.10 -4.88
C ILE A 447 -12.60 11.00 -5.94
N ILE A 448 -11.65 10.06 -5.87
CA ILE A 448 -11.57 8.89 -6.75
C ILE A 448 -11.44 7.65 -5.87
N ASN A 449 -12.23 6.61 -6.18
CA ASN A 449 -12.07 5.29 -5.59
C ASN A 449 -12.48 4.23 -6.61
N LYS A 450 -11.51 3.46 -7.08
CA LYS A 450 -11.74 2.45 -8.12
C LYS A 450 -10.80 1.26 -7.97
N ASN A 451 -11.26 0.11 -8.43
CA ASN A 451 -10.36 -0.97 -8.84
C ASN A 451 -9.80 -0.62 -10.23
N VAL A 452 -8.63 -1.12 -10.55
CA VAL A 452 -7.93 -0.74 -11.78
C VAL A 452 -7.72 -1.94 -12.68
N SER A 453 -7.00 -2.94 -12.19
CA SER A 453 -6.65 -4.13 -12.92
C SER A 453 -6.18 -5.22 -11.96
N PHE A 454 -5.64 -6.28 -12.50
CA PHE A 454 -5.13 -7.41 -11.75
C PHE A 454 -3.61 -7.57 -11.91
N LEU A 455 -3.05 -8.40 -11.04
CA LEU A 455 -1.80 -9.11 -11.24
C LEU A 455 -2.03 -10.57 -10.84
N VAL A 456 -1.56 -11.53 -11.63
CA VAL A 456 -1.47 -12.91 -11.18
C VAL A 456 0.01 -13.29 -11.13
N ARG A 457 0.41 -13.82 -9.97
CA ARG A 457 1.77 -14.35 -9.74
C ARG A 457 1.67 -15.84 -9.49
N THR A 458 2.23 -16.61 -10.41
CA THR A 458 2.17 -18.07 -10.33
C THR A 458 3.54 -18.61 -9.98
N LYS A 459 3.60 -19.49 -8.97
CA LYS A 459 4.82 -20.07 -8.46
C LYS A 459 4.72 -21.59 -8.36
N HIS A 460 5.87 -22.26 -8.29
CA HIS A 460 5.90 -23.68 -8.00
C HIS A 460 5.28 -23.94 -6.61
N LYS A 461 4.47 -24.99 -6.48
CA LYS A 461 3.74 -25.32 -5.24
C LYS A 461 4.61 -25.48 -3.99
N LYS A 462 5.90 -25.88 -4.18
CA LYS A 462 6.87 -26.00 -3.08
C LYS A 462 7.52 -24.66 -2.69
N SER A 463 7.32 -23.61 -3.49
CA SER A 463 7.90 -22.30 -3.19
C SER A 463 7.06 -21.60 -2.12
N ILE A 464 7.71 -21.11 -1.08
CA ILE A 464 7.06 -20.35 -0.01
C ILE A 464 6.64 -18.97 -0.55
N GLU A 465 7.48 -18.37 -1.40
CA GLU A 465 7.29 -17.02 -1.91
C GLU A 465 7.12 -16.98 -3.43
N GLY A 466 6.41 -15.95 -3.92
CA GLY A 466 6.06 -15.76 -5.32
C GLY A 466 6.79 -14.59 -5.99
N GLY A 467 7.95 -14.16 -5.44
CA GLY A 467 8.72 -13.05 -5.99
C GLY A 467 9.15 -13.31 -7.44
N ILE A 468 8.75 -12.41 -8.35
CA ILE A 468 9.07 -12.54 -9.79
C ILE A 468 10.50 -12.08 -10.06
N ILE A 469 10.92 -11.00 -9.41
CA ILE A 469 12.28 -10.45 -9.55
C ILE A 469 13.33 -11.42 -9.02
N GLU A 470 13.01 -12.14 -7.95
CA GLU A 470 13.86 -13.19 -7.36
C GLU A 470 13.84 -14.47 -8.19
N GLY A 471 12.99 -14.56 -9.22
CA GLY A 471 12.89 -15.71 -10.12
C GLY A 471 12.03 -16.87 -9.61
N ALA A 472 11.40 -16.74 -8.43
CA ALA A 472 10.54 -17.78 -7.86
C ALA A 472 9.15 -17.83 -8.53
N GLY A 473 8.59 -16.68 -8.87
CA GLY A 473 7.30 -16.53 -9.52
C GLY A 473 7.40 -16.26 -11.03
N ALA A 474 6.26 -16.33 -11.68
CA ALA A 474 6.05 -15.93 -13.07
C ALA A 474 4.83 -15.01 -13.18
N VAL A 475 4.86 -14.05 -14.10
CA VAL A 475 3.69 -13.23 -14.42
C VAL A 475 2.67 -14.07 -15.18
N ASP A 476 1.42 -13.91 -14.81
CA ASP A 476 0.33 -14.73 -15.30
C ASP A 476 -0.95 -13.91 -15.52
N ILE A 477 -2.00 -14.53 -16.00
CA ILE A 477 -3.31 -13.93 -16.23
C ILE A 477 -4.42 -14.88 -15.74
N PRO A 478 -5.54 -14.39 -15.16
CA PRO A 478 -6.62 -15.25 -14.74
C PRO A 478 -7.40 -15.79 -15.95
N CYS A 479 -7.75 -17.07 -15.91
CA CYS A 479 -8.70 -17.71 -16.81
C CYS A 479 -10.02 -17.92 -16.04
N LEU A 480 -11.05 -17.14 -16.38
CA LEU A 480 -12.31 -17.14 -15.67
C LEU A 480 -13.21 -18.29 -16.14
N LEU A 481 -13.55 -19.16 -15.21
CA LEU A 481 -14.38 -20.33 -15.47
C LEU A 481 -15.84 -20.06 -15.10
N ASN A 482 -16.78 -20.36 -15.99
CA ASN A 482 -18.21 -20.26 -15.73
C ASN A 482 -18.75 -21.45 -14.92
N ILE A 483 -18.00 -21.86 -13.90
CA ILE A 483 -18.40 -22.87 -12.93
C ILE A 483 -18.84 -22.22 -11.63
N LYS A 484 -19.87 -22.76 -11.01
CA LYS A 484 -20.33 -22.30 -9.70
C LYS A 484 -19.83 -23.26 -8.63
N LEU A 485 -18.79 -22.86 -7.93
CA LEU A 485 -18.34 -23.56 -6.75
C LEU A 485 -19.07 -23.01 -5.51
N GLU A 486 -19.65 -23.91 -4.72
CA GLU A 486 -20.21 -23.54 -3.43
C GLU A 486 -19.08 -23.32 -2.43
N THR A 487 -19.13 -22.18 -1.76
CA THR A 487 -18.20 -21.86 -0.68
C THR A 487 -18.52 -22.72 0.53
N LYS A 488 -17.52 -23.41 1.06
CA LYS A 488 -17.63 -24.32 2.22
C LYS A 488 -17.19 -23.68 3.53
N LEU A 489 -17.28 -22.38 3.67
CA LEU A 489 -16.81 -21.66 4.86
C LEU A 489 -17.51 -22.21 6.11
N SER A 490 -16.73 -22.80 7.02
CA SER A 490 -17.22 -23.41 8.27
C SER A 490 -17.54 -22.38 9.36
N LYS A 491 -17.03 -21.18 9.25
CA LYS A 491 -17.31 -20.07 10.18
C LYS A 491 -18.04 -18.96 9.43
N LYS A 492 -19.32 -18.84 9.70
CA LYS A 492 -20.05 -17.60 9.48
C LYS A 492 -19.66 -16.65 10.64
N VAL A 493 -18.86 -15.65 10.35
CA VAL A 493 -18.80 -14.47 11.22
C VAL A 493 -20.04 -13.67 10.83
N GLU A 494 -21.15 -13.88 11.53
CA GLU A 494 -22.35 -13.08 11.36
C GLU A 494 -22.36 -12.06 12.50
N ILE A 495 -22.20 -10.80 12.16
CA ILE A 495 -22.50 -9.68 13.04
C ILE A 495 -23.96 -9.35 12.75
N SER A 496 -24.78 -9.28 13.77
CA SER A 496 -26.18 -8.94 13.60
C SER A 496 -26.36 -7.47 13.19
N ALA A 497 -27.42 -7.17 12.47
CA ALA A 497 -27.78 -5.79 12.13
C ALA A 497 -27.96 -4.92 13.40
N GLU A 498 -28.42 -5.53 14.50
CA GLU A 498 -28.59 -4.86 15.79
C GLU A 498 -27.25 -4.46 16.42
N GLU A 499 -26.24 -5.32 16.36
CA GLU A 499 -24.88 -5.02 16.83
C GLU A 499 -24.24 -3.90 16.02
N ILE A 500 -24.42 -3.92 14.70
CA ILE A 500 -23.92 -2.86 13.82
C ILE A 500 -24.67 -1.54 14.10
N GLN A 501 -25.98 -1.57 14.24
CA GLN A 501 -26.77 -0.37 14.53
C GLN A 501 -26.38 0.24 15.87
N LYS A 502 -26.24 -0.58 16.92
CA LYS A 502 -25.78 -0.11 18.23
C LYS A 502 -24.43 0.58 18.13
N TYR A 503 -23.48 -0.06 17.43
CA TYR A 503 -22.14 0.53 17.22
C TYR A 503 -22.19 1.85 16.44
N LEU A 504 -23.06 1.96 15.41
CA LEU A 504 -23.25 3.20 14.65
C LEU A 504 -23.84 4.33 15.50
N ASP A 505 -24.72 3.99 16.43
CA ASP A 505 -25.33 4.96 17.35
C ASP A 505 -24.29 5.43 18.40
N ASP A 506 -23.44 4.54 18.88
CA ASP A 506 -22.32 4.87 19.77
C ASP A 506 -21.30 5.78 19.06
N LEU A 507 -20.96 5.51 17.79
CA LEU A 507 -20.08 6.39 16.98
C LEU A 507 -20.68 7.78 16.75
N LYS A 508 -21.97 7.89 16.46
CA LYS A 508 -22.62 9.19 16.30
C LYS A 508 -22.54 10.01 17.58
N ALA A 509 -22.75 9.36 18.72
CA ALA A 509 -22.65 10.01 20.02
C ALA A 509 -21.22 10.53 20.29
N GLU A 510 -20.20 9.74 19.94
CA GLU A 510 -18.80 10.16 20.03
C GLU A 510 -18.46 11.31 19.06
N GLU A 511 -18.94 11.28 17.82
CA GLU A 511 -18.74 12.37 16.85
C GLU A 511 -19.41 13.67 17.32
N GLU A 512 -20.60 13.60 17.88
CA GLU A 512 -21.29 14.77 18.45
C GLU A 512 -20.53 15.33 19.68
N ALA A 513 -19.99 14.47 20.51
CA ALA A 513 -19.17 14.87 21.65
C ALA A 513 -17.89 15.61 21.19
N ARG A 514 -17.19 15.05 20.18
CA ARG A 514 -15.99 15.67 19.57
C ARG A 514 -16.29 17.02 18.91
N LYS A 515 -17.44 17.14 18.22
CA LYS A 515 -17.86 18.42 17.63
C LYS A 515 -18.08 19.49 18.71
N LYS A 516 -18.76 19.14 19.80
CA LYS A 516 -18.97 20.04 20.94
C LYS A 516 -17.66 20.47 21.60
N GLU A 517 -16.71 19.54 21.76
CA GLU A 517 -15.36 19.85 22.27
C GLU A 517 -14.59 20.77 21.31
N GLY A 518 -14.65 20.50 19.99
CA GLY A 518 -14.03 21.36 18.97
C GLY A 518 -14.61 22.77 18.91
N GLU A 519 -15.92 22.90 19.08
CA GLU A 519 -16.60 24.20 19.17
C GLU A 519 -16.25 24.95 20.47
N ALA A 520 -16.12 24.23 21.59
CA ALA A 520 -15.70 24.81 22.86
C ALA A 520 -14.25 25.34 22.78
N ARG A 521 -13.31 24.55 22.19
CA ARG A 521 -11.92 25.00 21.97
C ARG A 521 -11.84 26.23 21.07
N LYS A 522 -12.60 26.26 19.97
CA LYS A 522 -12.64 27.43 19.08
C LYS A 522 -13.14 28.70 19.79
N LYS A 523 -14.16 28.57 20.63
CA LYS A 523 -14.62 29.70 21.45
C LYS A 523 -13.57 30.19 22.43
N GLU A 524 -12.87 29.27 23.07
CA GLU A 524 -11.78 29.60 24.00
C GLU A 524 -10.59 30.28 23.30
N GLU A 525 -10.26 29.85 22.07
CA GLU A 525 -9.23 30.49 21.24
C GLU A 525 -9.68 31.89 20.74
N GLU A 526 -10.96 32.06 20.38
CA GLU A 526 -11.50 33.38 20.01
C GLU A 526 -11.55 34.34 21.19
N GLU A 527 -11.88 33.85 22.38
CA GLU A 527 -11.85 34.67 23.60
C GLU A 527 -10.40 35.09 23.96
N LYS A 528 -9.43 34.18 23.86
CA LYS A 528 -8.01 34.52 24.06
C LYS A 528 -7.49 35.53 23.05
N LYS A 529 -7.85 35.40 21.77
CA LYS A 529 -7.50 36.40 20.74
C LYS A 529 -8.07 37.78 21.04
N LYS A 530 -9.34 37.84 21.45
CA LYS A 530 -9.98 39.11 21.83
C LYS A 530 -9.33 39.75 23.09
N GLU A 531 -8.86 38.94 24.01
CA GLU A 531 -8.10 39.45 25.18
C GLU A 531 -6.72 39.97 24.78
N GLU A 532 -6.02 39.29 23.87
CA GLU A 532 -4.72 39.76 23.33
C GLU A 532 -4.86 41.04 22.51
N GLU A 533 -5.89 41.14 21.68
CA GLU A 533 -6.19 42.36 20.93
C GLU A 533 -6.49 43.54 21.83
N LYS A 534 -7.29 43.34 22.92
CA LYS A 534 -7.52 44.39 23.93
C LYS A 534 -6.26 44.83 24.66
N LYS A 535 -5.38 43.90 25.02
CA LYS A 535 -4.09 44.24 25.67
C LYS A 535 -3.20 45.06 24.73
N THR A 536 -3.17 44.67 23.44
CA THR A 536 -2.39 45.39 22.42
C THR A 536 -2.94 46.80 22.17
N GLU A 537 -4.27 46.99 22.18
CA GLU A 537 -4.91 48.31 22.09
C GLU A 537 -4.63 49.18 23.33
N GLU A 538 -4.66 48.59 24.53
CA GLU A 538 -4.32 49.33 25.78
C GLU A 538 -2.84 49.74 25.82
N GLU A 539 -1.94 48.90 25.34
CA GLU A 539 -0.52 49.25 25.21
C GLU A 539 -0.28 50.37 24.20
N LYS A 540 -0.92 50.33 23.04
CA LYS A 540 -0.84 51.44 22.07
C LYS A 540 -1.39 52.76 22.60
N LYS A 541 -2.52 52.76 23.32
CA LYS A 541 -3.02 53.95 23.98
C LYS A 541 -2.08 54.55 25.03
N LYS A 542 -1.41 53.69 25.82
CA LYS A 542 -0.40 54.13 26.77
C LYS A 542 0.87 54.70 26.12
N GLU A 543 1.26 54.16 24.94
CA GLU A 543 2.35 54.73 24.15
C GLU A 543 1.98 56.08 23.50
N GLU A 544 0.74 56.25 23.00
CA GLU A 544 0.26 57.53 22.49
C GLU A 544 0.12 58.60 23.60
N GLU A 545 -0.35 58.20 24.79
CA GLU A 545 -0.38 59.13 25.95
C GLU A 545 1.01 59.57 26.36
N LYS A 546 1.99 58.68 26.39
CA LYS A 546 3.39 59.03 26.69
C LYS A 546 3.99 59.96 25.64
N LYS A 547 3.75 59.75 24.36
CA LYS A 547 4.20 60.64 23.27
C LYS A 547 3.60 62.04 23.39
N ASN A 548 2.29 62.12 23.67
CA ASN A 548 1.61 63.41 23.87
C ASN A 548 2.12 64.16 25.11
N ASP A 549 2.52 63.45 26.17
CA ASP A 549 3.12 64.09 27.35
C ASP A 549 4.57 64.53 27.10
N GLU A 550 5.34 63.84 26.27
CA GLU A 550 6.68 64.25 25.86
C GLU A 550 6.61 65.48 24.92
N GLU A 551 5.71 65.50 23.92
CA GLU A 551 5.50 66.67 23.08
C GLU A 551 5.06 67.94 23.85
N LYS A 552 4.17 67.79 24.88
CA LYS A 552 3.79 68.92 25.73
C LYS A 552 4.96 69.42 26.63
N LYS A 553 5.88 68.55 27.01
CA LYS A 553 7.08 68.94 27.78
C LYS A 553 8.10 69.68 26.87
N GLU A 554 8.22 69.28 25.59
CA GLU A 554 9.06 69.99 24.61
C GLU A 554 8.48 71.33 24.22
N GLU A 555 7.17 71.49 24.02
CA GLU A 555 6.50 72.79 23.79
C GLU A 555 6.68 73.75 24.97
N ASN A 556 6.54 73.28 26.19
CA ASN A 556 6.75 74.10 27.39
C ASN A 556 8.22 74.51 27.58
N ALA A 557 9.19 73.67 27.19
CA ALA A 557 10.61 73.98 27.22
C ALA A 557 11.05 75.01 26.17
N GLN A 558 10.33 75.08 25.03
CA GLN A 558 10.61 76.11 24.00
C GLN A 558 10.02 77.49 24.34
N ASN A 559 9.01 77.58 25.22
CA ASN A 559 8.42 78.85 25.66
C ASN A 559 9.14 79.55 26.83
N GLU A 560 10.14 78.91 27.44
CA GLU A 560 10.91 79.47 28.55
C GLU A 560 12.31 80.04 28.15
N GLN A 561 12.51 80.44 26.86
CA GLN A 561 13.75 81.19 26.51
C GLN A 561 13.60 82.66 26.88
N PRO A 562 14.50 83.23 27.70
CA PRO A 562 14.39 84.64 28.11
C PRO A 562 14.66 85.56 26.95
N LYS A 563 13.72 86.53 26.75
CA LYS A 563 13.95 87.69 25.86
C LYS A 563 15.15 88.49 26.41
N THR A 564 16.30 88.41 25.75
CA THR A 564 17.40 89.38 25.92
C THR A 564 17.06 90.55 25.06
N GLU A 565 16.83 91.70 25.72
CA GLU A 565 16.87 93.07 25.19
C GLU A 565 18.26 93.37 24.58
N LYS A 566 18.27 93.69 23.30
CA LYS A 566 18.84 94.98 22.81
C LYS A 566 18.61 95.07 21.29
#